data_493d794663cb441015af61e550ad5b55
#
_entry.id   493d794663cb441015af61e550ad5b55
#
_cell.length_a   1.000
_cell.length_b   1.000
_cell.length_c   1.000
_cell.angle_alpha   90.00
_cell.angle_beta   90.00
_cell.angle_gamma   90.00
#
_symmetry.space_group_name_H-M   'P 1'
#
loop_
_entity.id
_entity.type
_entity.pdbx_description
1 polymer ?
#
loop_
_entity_poly.entity_id
_entity_poly.type
_entity_poly.pdbx_seq_one_letter_code
_entity_poly.pdbx_strand_id
1 'polypeptide(L)'
;MAPPLPVSLRRREEMKLPLTTSRLLLRRFRTEDLPSFSHYRNLPEVARFQSWTHYSMTEATAFYEQQRSLGFAEDESWFQLAVEIQANGALAGDVGIHFLDHGRQAELGMTFSPAYQHQGYAREAMRAVMALLFEQLAHHRLTAVVDTRNTGAIKLLEGLGFRREAHYRQNIFFKGEWGDEYLYALLRSEYQ
;
A
#
# COMPACT_ATOMS: atom_id res chain seq x y z
N MET A 1 -20.16 -9.35 27.78
CA MET A 1 -19.70 -7.95 27.86
C MET A 1 -19.05 -7.64 26.53
N ALA A 2 -19.65 -6.79 25.72
CA ALA A 2 -19.05 -6.39 24.45
C ALA A 2 -17.73 -5.64 24.74
N PRO A 3 -16.66 -5.85 23.96
CA PRO A 3 -15.44 -5.09 24.12
C PRO A 3 -15.72 -3.60 23.89
N PRO A 4 -15.01 -2.69 24.55
CA PRO A 4 -15.20 -1.27 24.35
C PRO A 4 -14.96 -0.91 22.89
N LEU A 5 -15.83 -0.09 22.33
CA LEU A 5 -15.67 0.46 20.98
C LEU A 5 -14.26 1.04 20.84
N PRO A 6 -13.54 0.72 19.76
CA PRO A 6 -12.18 1.21 19.56
C PRO A 6 -12.19 2.75 19.53
N VAL A 7 -11.15 3.33 20.13
CA VAL A 7 -10.88 4.77 20.34
C VAL A 7 -10.92 5.63 19.04
N SER A 8 -11.54 5.19 17.98
CA SER A 8 -11.10 5.56 16.65
C SER A 8 -12.07 6.33 15.77
N LEU A 9 -13.35 6.37 16.01
CA LEU A 9 -14.24 7.11 15.08
C LEU A 9 -13.90 8.60 15.05
N ARG A 10 -13.68 9.22 16.21
CA ARG A 10 -13.27 10.64 16.26
C ARG A 10 -11.85 10.88 15.69
N ARG A 11 -10.89 9.98 15.94
CA ARG A 11 -9.53 10.12 15.39
C ARG A 11 -9.48 9.90 13.88
N ARG A 12 -10.36 9.09 13.32
CA ARG A 12 -10.46 8.86 11.87
C ARG A 12 -10.95 10.09 11.11
N GLU A 13 -11.88 10.85 11.71
CA GLU A 13 -12.41 12.09 11.12
C GLU A 13 -11.42 13.27 11.22
N GLU A 14 -10.54 13.26 12.23
CA GLU A 14 -9.55 14.32 12.46
C GLU A 14 -8.26 14.13 11.63
N MET A 15 -8.09 12.99 10.99
CA MET A 15 -6.86 12.68 10.30
C MET A 15 -6.79 13.34 8.93
N LYS A 16 -5.79 14.21 8.78
CA LYS A 16 -5.60 15.01 7.56
C LYS A 16 -4.61 14.33 6.62
N LEU A 17 -5.12 13.81 5.50
CA LEU A 17 -4.30 13.68 4.31
C LEU A 17 -4.09 15.10 3.72
N PRO A 18 -2.95 15.38 3.13
CA PRO A 18 -1.86 14.45 2.79
C PRO A 18 -0.88 14.20 3.95
N LEU A 19 -0.17 13.05 3.88
CA LEU A 19 1.02 12.81 4.70
C LEU A 19 2.21 13.42 3.98
N THR A 20 2.98 14.22 4.69
CA THR A 20 4.18 14.88 4.13
C THR A 20 5.44 14.27 4.76
N THR A 21 6.41 13.95 3.93
CA THR A 21 7.76 13.52 4.34
C THR A 21 8.80 14.53 3.85
N SER A 22 10.08 14.22 3.94
CA SER A 22 11.14 15.10 3.43
C SER A 22 11.09 15.31 1.89
N ARG A 23 10.62 14.30 1.14
CA ARG A 23 10.64 14.31 -0.33
C ARG A 23 9.29 14.01 -0.97
N LEU A 24 8.34 13.45 -0.20
CA LEU A 24 7.10 12.89 -0.73
C LEU A 24 5.87 13.54 -0.11
N LEU A 25 4.80 13.55 -0.92
CA LEU A 25 3.44 13.86 -0.50
C LEU A 25 2.58 12.63 -0.79
N LEU A 26 2.08 11.96 0.26
CA LEU A 26 1.14 10.86 0.11
C LEU A 26 -0.27 11.41 0.27
N ARG A 27 -1.06 11.31 -0.80
CA ARG A 27 -2.36 11.96 -0.91
C ARG A 27 -3.38 11.09 -1.63
N ARG A 28 -4.63 11.52 -1.63
CA ARG A 28 -5.63 10.91 -2.52
C ARG A 28 -5.24 11.11 -3.99
N PHE A 29 -5.65 10.17 -4.82
CA PHE A 29 -5.50 10.29 -6.28
C PHE A 29 -6.27 11.50 -6.80
N ARG A 30 -5.76 12.07 -7.88
CA ARG A 30 -6.36 13.13 -8.69
C ARG A 30 -6.53 12.64 -10.13
N THR A 31 -7.38 13.28 -10.91
CA THR A 31 -7.57 12.93 -12.33
C THR A 31 -6.29 13.08 -13.15
N GLU A 32 -5.43 14.03 -12.78
CA GLU A 32 -4.14 14.29 -13.43
C GLU A 32 -3.12 13.17 -13.21
N ASP A 33 -3.32 12.32 -12.22
CA ASP A 33 -2.45 11.16 -11.96
C ASP A 33 -2.69 9.99 -12.92
N LEU A 34 -3.90 9.90 -13.49
CA LEU A 34 -4.35 8.71 -14.21
C LEU A 34 -3.51 8.34 -15.42
N PRO A 35 -2.99 9.26 -16.23
CA PRO A 35 -2.08 8.90 -17.32
C PRO A 35 -0.79 8.24 -16.82
N SER A 36 -0.15 8.79 -15.78
CA SER A 36 1.07 8.22 -15.19
C SER A 36 0.77 6.91 -14.47
N PHE A 37 -0.37 6.81 -13.76
CA PHE A 37 -0.83 5.63 -13.06
C PHE A 37 -1.08 4.46 -14.03
N SER A 38 -1.82 4.68 -15.12
CA SER A 38 -2.02 3.69 -16.18
C SER A 38 -0.71 3.32 -16.85
N HIS A 39 0.15 4.30 -17.14
CA HIS A 39 1.43 4.07 -17.82
C HIS A 39 2.33 3.11 -17.05
N TYR A 40 2.68 3.41 -15.79
CA TYR A 40 3.63 2.53 -15.08
C TYR A 40 3.05 1.16 -14.73
N ARG A 41 1.72 1.03 -14.56
CA ARG A 41 1.07 -0.26 -14.35
C ARG A 41 1.10 -1.16 -15.59
N ASN A 42 1.22 -0.59 -16.78
CA ASN A 42 1.37 -1.36 -18.02
C ASN A 42 2.80 -1.83 -18.30
N LEU A 43 3.79 -1.36 -17.55
CA LEU A 43 5.16 -1.81 -17.74
C LEU A 43 5.29 -3.29 -17.33
N PRO A 44 5.88 -4.16 -18.19
CA PRO A 44 5.97 -5.61 -17.93
C PRO A 44 6.62 -5.94 -16.58
N GLU A 45 7.66 -5.21 -16.20
CA GLU A 45 8.37 -5.36 -14.93
C GLU A 45 7.51 -5.01 -13.71
N VAL A 46 6.54 -4.11 -13.85
CA VAL A 46 5.57 -3.77 -12.81
C VAL A 46 4.44 -4.79 -12.79
N ALA A 47 3.83 -5.06 -13.95
CA ALA A 47 2.72 -5.97 -14.06
C ALA A 47 3.08 -7.41 -13.66
N ARG A 48 4.36 -7.80 -13.77
CA ARG A 48 4.85 -9.16 -13.51
C ARG A 48 4.36 -9.77 -12.21
N PHE A 49 4.29 -8.98 -11.13
CA PHE A 49 3.90 -9.43 -9.79
C PHE A 49 2.53 -8.89 -9.35
N GLN A 50 1.72 -8.40 -10.29
CA GLN A 50 0.44 -7.79 -10.01
C GLN A 50 -0.70 -8.60 -10.62
N SER A 51 -1.90 -8.46 -10.09
CA SER A 51 -3.10 -9.19 -10.55
C SER A 51 -3.57 -8.83 -11.96
N TRP A 52 -2.99 -7.81 -12.57
CA TRP A 52 -3.30 -7.40 -13.95
C TRP A 52 -2.12 -7.64 -14.90
N THR A 53 -2.41 -7.75 -16.20
CA THR A 53 -1.42 -7.81 -17.28
C THR A 53 -1.38 -6.51 -18.07
N HIS A 54 -2.55 -5.92 -18.30
CA HIS A 54 -2.74 -4.61 -18.89
C HIS A 54 -3.54 -3.74 -17.93
N TYR A 55 -3.34 -2.44 -18.00
CA TYR A 55 -4.04 -1.48 -17.15
C TYR A 55 -4.39 -0.24 -17.98
N SER A 56 -5.57 -0.26 -18.59
CA SER A 56 -6.05 0.79 -19.49
C SER A 56 -6.43 2.08 -18.75
N MET A 57 -6.59 3.17 -19.51
CA MET A 57 -7.17 4.41 -18.97
C MET A 57 -8.59 4.23 -18.46
N THR A 58 -9.38 3.32 -19.05
CA THR A 58 -10.73 2.99 -18.57
C THR A 58 -10.67 2.37 -17.17
N GLU A 59 -9.74 1.42 -16.95
CA GLU A 59 -9.54 0.80 -15.64
C GLU A 59 -9.00 1.80 -14.61
N ALA A 60 -8.07 2.67 -15.02
CA ALA A 60 -7.56 3.75 -14.16
C ALA A 60 -8.67 4.73 -13.75
N THR A 61 -9.58 5.07 -14.67
CA THR A 61 -10.72 5.95 -14.38
C THR A 61 -11.72 5.26 -13.44
N ALA A 62 -12.07 3.99 -13.70
CA ALA A 62 -12.96 3.23 -12.83
C ALA A 62 -12.37 3.08 -11.40
N PHE A 63 -11.08 2.81 -11.30
CA PHE A 63 -10.35 2.78 -10.02
C PHE A 63 -10.43 4.12 -9.30
N TYR A 64 -10.18 5.23 -10.00
CA TYR A 64 -10.28 6.57 -9.41
C TYR A 64 -11.67 6.87 -8.87
N GLU A 65 -12.72 6.57 -9.64
CA GLU A 65 -14.10 6.79 -9.20
C GLU A 65 -14.44 5.96 -7.95
N GLN A 66 -13.96 4.73 -7.86
CA GLN A 66 -14.08 3.91 -6.67
C GLN A 66 -13.34 4.54 -5.48
N GLN A 67 -12.07 4.91 -5.66
CA GLN A 67 -11.24 5.46 -4.58
C GLN A 67 -11.74 6.81 -4.05
N ARG A 68 -12.30 7.67 -4.90
CA ARG A 68 -12.82 8.97 -4.46
C ARG A 68 -14.05 8.84 -3.58
N SER A 69 -14.83 7.75 -3.74
CA SER A 69 -16.05 7.48 -2.94
C SER A 69 -15.77 6.84 -1.59
N LEU A 70 -14.56 6.25 -1.40
CA LEU A 70 -14.21 5.58 -0.15
C LEU A 70 -13.92 6.57 0.97
N GLY A 71 -14.44 6.27 2.15
CA GLY A 71 -14.01 6.88 3.39
C GLY A 71 -12.57 6.47 3.72
N PHE A 72 -11.81 7.37 4.38
CA PHE A 72 -10.51 6.98 4.87
C PHE A 72 -10.66 6.02 6.07
N ALA A 73 -9.88 4.92 6.07
CA ALA A 73 -9.92 3.85 7.07
C ALA A 73 -11.29 3.15 7.19
N GLU A 74 -12.03 3.08 6.09
CA GLU A 74 -13.23 2.26 5.99
C GLU A 74 -12.85 0.78 6.10
N ASP A 75 -13.51 0.06 7.01
CA ASP A 75 -13.19 -1.34 7.29
C ASP A 75 -13.44 -2.23 6.08
N GLU A 76 -12.64 -3.28 5.92
CA GLU A 76 -12.67 -4.23 4.80
C GLU A 76 -12.48 -3.57 3.42
N SER A 77 -11.91 -2.35 3.37
CA SER A 77 -11.65 -1.62 2.12
C SER A 77 -10.17 -1.47 1.82
N TRP A 78 -9.84 -1.45 0.51
CA TRP A 78 -8.54 -1.03 0.01
C TRP A 78 -8.54 0.45 -0.29
N PHE A 79 -7.82 1.23 0.51
CA PHE A 79 -7.62 2.64 0.30
C PHE A 79 -6.25 2.90 -0.32
N GLN A 80 -6.20 3.62 -1.44
CA GLN A 80 -4.97 3.85 -2.18
C GLN A 80 -4.47 5.28 -2.04
N LEU A 81 -3.20 5.44 -1.69
CA LEU A 81 -2.50 6.71 -1.64
C LEU A 81 -1.60 6.87 -2.86
N ALA A 82 -1.74 7.97 -3.58
CA ALA A 82 -0.79 8.41 -4.58
C ALA A 82 0.47 8.95 -3.89
N VAL A 83 1.64 8.54 -4.37
CA VAL A 83 2.94 9.00 -3.87
C VAL A 83 3.53 10.01 -4.85
N GLU A 84 3.43 11.28 -4.49
CA GLU A 84 3.94 12.40 -5.29
C GLU A 84 5.32 12.84 -4.80
N ILE A 85 6.24 13.10 -5.73
CA ILE A 85 7.54 13.72 -5.44
C ILE A 85 7.35 15.23 -5.32
N GLN A 86 7.60 15.81 -4.15
CA GLN A 86 7.37 17.24 -3.88
C GLN A 86 8.16 18.16 -4.80
N ALA A 87 9.36 17.77 -5.20
CA ALA A 87 10.25 18.61 -5.98
C ALA A 87 9.74 18.92 -7.40
N ASN A 88 8.93 18.04 -7.99
CA ASN A 88 8.48 18.17 -9.38
C ASN A 88 7.02 17.78 -9.63
N GLY A 89 6.28 17.39 -8.60
CA GLY A 89 4.88 16.96 -8.71
C GLY A 89 4.67 15.61 -9.42
N ALA A 90 5.73 14.86 -9.70
CA ALA A 90 5.62 13.59 -10.41
C ALA A 90 5.01 12.49 -9.52
N LEU A 91 4.13 11.67 -10.09
CA LEU A 91 3.60 10.48 -9.45
C LEU A 91 4.66 9.37 -9.49
N ALA A 92 5.27 9.08 -8.34
CA ALA A 92 6.32 8.05 -8.23
C ALA A 92 5.74 6.62 -8.14
N GLY A 93 4.53 6.50 -7.60
CA GLY A 93 3.87 5.23 -7.36
C GLY A 93 2.65 5.38 -6.49
N ASP A 94 2.24 4.28 -5.89
CA ASP A 94 1.09 4.22 -4.98
C ASP A 94 1.31 3.24 -3.84
N VAL A 95 0.64 3.48 -2.70
CA VAL A 95 0.60 2.59 -1.54
C VAL A 95 -0.85 2.28 -1.21
N GLY A 96 -1.20 0.99 -1.21
CA GLY A 96 -2.49 0.48 -0.79
C GLY A 96 -2.49 0.08 0.69
N ILE A 97 -3.57 0.39 1.36
CA ILE A 97 -3.85 0.01 2.75
C ILE A 97 -5.19 -0.71 2.77
N HIS A 98 -5.18 -2.00 3.09
CA HIS A 98 -6.39 -2.77 3.34
C HIS A 98 -6.69 -2.71 4.83
N PHE A 99 -7.70 -1.98 5.20
CA PHE A 99 -8.13 -1.87 6.60
C PHE A 99 -8.93 -3.10 7.01
N LEU A 100 -8.52 -3.75 8.08
CA LEU A 100 -9.04 -5.04 8.51
C LEU A 100 -9.36 -5.02 10.00
N ASP A 101 -10.26 -5.94 10.40
CA ASP A 101 -10.51 -6.25 11.80
C ASP A 101 -10.89 -5.00 12.62
N HIS A 102 -11.81 -4.21 12.08
CA HIS A 102 -12.30 -2.97 12.68
C HIS A 102 -11.18 -1.95 13.00
N GLY A 103 -10.16 -1.89 12.14
CA GLY A 103 -9.03 -0.98 12.26
C GLY A 103 -7.98 -1.43 13.28
N ARG A 104 -7.95 -2.72 13.64
CA ARG A 104 -6.88 -3.29 14.46
C ARG A 104 -5.71 -3.80 13.63
N GLN A 105 -5.96 -4.20 12.40
CA GLN A 105 -4.96 -4.71 11.47
C GLN A 105 -5.05 -4.00 10.13
N ALA A 106 -3.95 -4.01 9.39
CA ALA A 106 -3.94 -3.58 7.99
C ALA A 106 -2.98 -4.43 7.17
N GLU A 107 -3.35 -4.68 5.91
CA GLU A 107 -2.44 -5.24 4.91
C GLU A 107 -1.95 -4.12 4.01
N LEU A 108 -0.66 -4.13 3.69
CA LEU A 108 0.01 -3.12 2.88
C LEU A 108 0.42 -3.69 1.53
N GLY A 109 0.14 -2.94 0.48
CA GLY A 109 0.63 -3.17 -0.86
C GLY A 109 1.24 -1.91 -1.45
N MET A 110 2.10 -2.04 -2.47
CA MET A 110 2.66 -0.89 -3.14
C MET A 110 3.03 -1.20 -4.58
N THR A 111 3.04 -0.17 -5.38
CA THR A 111 3.55 -0.19 -6.75
C THR A 111 4.32 1.08 -7.02
N PHE A 112 5.56 0.97 -7.48
CA PHE A 112 6.39 2.12 -7.84
C PHE A 112 6.81 2.04 -9.31
N SER A 113 6.71 3.16 -10.00
CA SER A 113 7.26 3.31 -11.34
C SER A 113 8.76 2.99 -11.35
N PRO A 114 9.26 2.17 -12.30
CA PRO A 114 10.69 1.85 -12.41
C PRO A 114 11.59 3.09 -12.46
N ALA A 115 11.12 4.19 -13.04
CA ALA A 115 11.84 5.45 -13.10
C ALA A 115 12.19 6.03 -11.71
N TYR A 116 11.47 5.63 -10.67
CA TYR A 116 11.62 6.14 -9.31
C TYR A 116 12.02 5.07 -8.29
N GLN A 117 12.31 3.85 -8.76
CA GLN A 117 12.83 2.77 -7.91
C GLN A 117 14.31 3.03 -7.56
N HIS A 118 14.80 2.31 -6.54
CA HIS A 118 16.21 2.38 -6.06
C HIS A 118 16.68 3.75 -5.55
N GLN A 119 15.76 4.70 -5.33
CA GLN A 119 16.03 6.04 -4.82
C GLN A 119 15.56 6.24 -3.37
N GLY A 120 15.09 5.17 -2.73
CA GLY A 120 14.61 5.18 -1.35
C GLY A 120 13.17 5.67 -1.17
N TYR A 121 12.46 6.06 -2.22
CA TYR A 121 11.10 6.57 -2.13
C TYR A 121 10.11 5.56 -1.57
N ALA A 122 10.18 4.30 -1.98
CA ALA A 122 9.30 3.25 -1.45
C ALA A 122 9.48 3.07 0.07
N ARG A 123 10.72 3.08 0.55
CA ARG A 123 11.02 3.00 1.99
C ARG A 123 10.48 4.20 2.75
N GLU A 124 10.66 5.40 2.21
CA GLU A 124 10.18 6.65 2.81
C GLU A 124 8.65 6.69 2.88
N ALA A 125 7.97 6.32 1.80
CA ALA A 125 6.51 6.23 1.75
C ALA A 125 5.96 5.21 2.75
N MET A 126 6.53 4.00 2.78
CA MET A 126 6.11 2.95 3.70
C MET A 126 6.31 3.34 5.17
N ARG A 127 7.42 3.99 5.52
CA ARG A 127 7.63 4.51 6.89
C ARG A 127 6.57 5.53 7.29
N ALA A 128 6.19 6.44 6.39
CA ALA A 128 5.13 7.41 6.67
C ALA A 128 3.78 6.72 6.91
N VAL A 129 3.45 5.70 6.10
CA VAL A 129 2.23 4.91 6.27
C VAL A 129 2.27 4.08 7.57
N MET A 130 3.40 3.47 7.90
CA MET A 130 3.57 2.71 9.15
C MET A 130 3.41 3.62 10.38
N ALA A 131 4.01 4.80 10.38
CA ALA A 131 3.84 5.80 11.44
C ALA A 131 2.38 6.20 11.59
N LEU A 132 1.68 6.46 10.48
CA LEU A 132 0.25 6.73 10.47
C LEU A 132 -0.54 5.61 11.16
N LEU A 133 -0.32 4.37 10.75
CA LEU A 133 -1.10 3.22 11.22
C LEU A 133 -0.79 2.86 12.67
N PHE A 134 0.48 2.84 13.08
CA PHE A 134 0.87 2.46 14.42
C PHE A 134 0.73 3.58 15.46
N GLU A 135 1.15 4.80 15.12
CA GLU A 135 1.23 5.90 16.10
C GLU A 135 -0.10 6.67 16.19
N GLN A 136 -0.73 6.96 15.04
CA GLN A 136 -1.94 7.78 15.01
C GLN A 136 -3.22 6.94 15.09
N LEU A 137 -3.31 5.85 14.32
CA LEU A 137 -4.49 4.98 14.26
C LEU A 137 -4.44 3.80 15.24
N ALA A 138 -3.30 3.58 15.88
CA ALA A 138 -3.11 2.56 16.90
C ALA A 138 -3.37 1.12 16.44
N HIS A 139 -3.11 0.82 15.15
CA HIS A 139 -3.18 -0.55 14.64
C HIS A 139 -2.27 -1.46 15.47
N HIS A 140 -2.70 -2.69 15.69
CA HIS A 140 -1.95 -3.68 16.44
C HIS A 140 -0.92 -4.40 15.55
N ARG A 141 -1.27 -4.63 14.27
CA ARG A 141 -0.50 -5.47 13.34
C ARG A 141 -0.60 -4.96 11.92
N LEU A 142 0.52 -4.96 11.22
CA LEU A 142 0.58 -4.74 9.77
C LEU A 142 1.07 -6.01 9.09
N THR A 143 0.52 -6.30 7.92
CA THR A 143 0.92 -7.43 7.07
C THR A 143 1.22 -6.97 5.66
N ALA A 144 1.92 -7.81 4.90
CA ALA A 144 2.10 -7.68 3.47
C ALA A 144 2.28 -9.08 2.87
N VAL A 145 1.62 -9.33 1.75
CA VAL A 145 1.78 -10.58 0.97
C VAL A 145 2.59 -10.27 -0.27
N VAL A 146 3.56 -11.12 -0.59
CA VAL A 146 4.50 -10.88 -1.70
C VAL A 146 4.84 -12.19 -2.41
N ASP A 147 4.87 -12.16 -3.75
CA ASP A 147 5.40 -13.27 -4.57
C ASP A 147 6.84 -13.58 -4.15
N THR A 148 7.15 -14.87 -3.97
CA THR A 148 8.48 -15.34 -3.50
C THR A 148 9.62 -14.93 -4.42
N ARG A 149 9.33 -14.59 -5.67
CA ARG A 149 10.29 -14.13 -6.69
C ARG A 149 10.50 -12.61 -6.66
N ASN A 150 9.67 -11.85 -5.95
CA ASN A 150 9.78 -10.39 -5.84
C ASN A 150 10.82 -9.99 -4.78
N THR A 151 12.10 -10.17 -5.13
CA THR A 151 13.23 -9.91 -4.23
C THR A 151 13.32 -8.45 -3.79
N GLY A 152 12.85 -7.51 -4.61
CA GLY A 152 12.83 -6.09 -4.28
C GLY A 152 11.87 -5.77 -3.14
N ALA A 153 10.64 -6.28 -3.22
CA ALA A 153 9.64 -6.12 -2.16
C ALA A 153 10.07 -6.85 -0.87
N ILE A 154 10.62 -8.07 -0.98
CA ILE A 154 11.15 -8.84 0.16
C ILE A 154 12.21 -8.03 0.91
N LYS A 155 13.25 -7.54 0.22
CA LYS A 155 14.32 -6.73 0.83
C LYS A 155 13.78 -5.45 1.48
N LEU A 156 12.77 -4.82 0.87
CA LEU A 156 12.15 -3.63 1.43
C LEU A 156 11.43 -3.95 2.73
N LEU A 157 10.58 -4.99 2.77
CA LEU A 157 9.83 -5.40 3.95
C LEU A 157 10.77 -5.80 5.10
N GLU A 158 11.76 -6.64 4.84
CA GLU A 158 12.78 -7.03 5.83
C GLU A 158 13.56 -5.83 6.35
N GLY A 159 13.94 -4.90 5.46
CA GLY A 159 14.61 -3.65 5.82
C GLY A 159 13.73 -2.65 6.58
N LEU A 160 12.41 -2.84 6.61
CA LEU A 160 11.44 -2.08 7.42
C LEU A 160 11.09 -2.78 8.74
N GLY A 161 11.71 -3.94 9.01
CA GLY A 161 11.50 -4.69 10.25
C GLY A 161 10.40 -5.74 10.18
N PHE A 162 9.75 -5.93 9.03
CA PHE A 162 8.80 -7.03 8.90
C PHE A 162 9.53 -8.37 8.93
N ARG A 163 8.95 -9.35 9.64
CA ARG A 163 9.41 -10.73 9.63
C ARG A 163 8.52 -11.60 8.76
N ARG A 164 9.09 -12.59 8.10
CA ARG A 164 8.33 -13.59 7.36
C ARG A 164 7.68 -14.57 8.34
N GLU A 165 6.35 -14.67 8.28
CA GLU A 165 5.56 -15.55 9.14
C GLU A 165 5.05 -16.79 8.42
N ALA A 166 4.87 -16.73 7.09
CA ALA A 166 4.42 -17.89 6.33
C ALA A 166 5.03 -17.95 4.93
N HIS A 167 5.09 -19.17 4.40
CA HIS A 167 5.31 -19.47 3.00
C HIS A 167 4.09 -20.25 2.51
N TYR A 168 3.28 -19.59 1.72
CA TYR A 168 2.13 -20.18 1.07
C TYR A 168 2.60 -20.84 -0.22
N ARG A 169 2.45 -22.16 -0.33
CA ARG A 169 2.89 -22.93 -1.49
C ARG A 169 1.72 -23.14 -2.44
N GLN A 170 1.90 -22.75 -3.71
CA GLN A 170 0.90 -22.88 -4.77
C GLN A 170 -0.49 -22.39 -4.36
N ASN A 171 -0.53 -21.26 -3.65
CA ASN A 171 -1.75 -20.69 -3.08
C ASN A 171 -2.50 -19.77 -4.04
N ILE A 172 -1.83 -19.29 -5.08
CA ILE A 172 -2.43 -18.40 -6.05
C ILE A 172 -2.23 -18.93 -7.48
N PHE A 173 -3.32 -19.05 -8.24
CA PHE A 173 -3.24 -19.31 -9.69
C PHE A 173 -3.20 -17.97 -10.41
N PHE A 174 -2.08 -17.67 -11.05
CA PHE A 174 -1.77 -16.35 -11.51
C PHE A 174 -1.01 -16.40 -12.84
N LYS A 175 -1.54 -15.72 -13.87
CA LYS A 175 -0.94 -15.66 -15.21
C LYS A 175 -0.61 -17.02 -15.81
N GLY A 176 -1.51 -18.01 -15.61
CA GLY A 176 -1.39 -19.34 -16.20
C GLY A 176 -0.53 -20.33 -15.41
N GLU A 177 -0.04 -19.97 -14.24
CA GLU A 177 0.75 -20.87 -13.37
C GLU A 177 0.35 -20.73 -11.90
N TRP A 178 0.65 -21.76 -11.10
CA TRP A 178 0.55 -21.70 -9.66
C TRP A 178 1.78 -21.00 -9.08
N GLY A 179 1.56 -20.01 -8.26
CA GLY A 179 2.58 -19.22 -7.58
C GLY A 179 2.64 -19.45 -6.08
N ASP A 180 3.79 -19.14 -5.52
CA ASP A 180 4.04 -19.13 -4.08
C ASP A 180 4.10 -17.70 -3.56
N GLU A 181 3.61 -17.48 -2.34
CA GLU A 181 3.69 -16.19 -1.67
C GLU A 181 4.28 -16.30 -0.27
N TYR A 182 4.94 -15.26 0.16
CA TYR A 182 5.32 -15.05 1.56
C TYR A 182 4.35 -14.10 2.23
N LEU A 183 3.94 -14.42 3.47
CA LEU A 183 3.32 -13.47 4.38
C LEU A 183 4.39 -12.85 5.27
N TYR A 184 4.47 -11.54 5.23
CA TYR A 184 5.27 -10.72 6.14
C TYR A 184 4.38 -10.00 7.15
N ALA A 185 4.87 -9.81 8.37
CA ALA A 185 4.13 -9.12 9.41
C ALA A 185 5.04 -8.31 10.33
N LEU A 186 4.46 -7.25 10.92
CA LEU A 186 5.08 -6.43 11.96
C LEU A 186 4.03 -6.10 13.01
N LEU A 187 4.35 -6.33 14.28
CA LEU A 187 3.52 -5.92 15.40
C LEU A 187 3.86 -4.50 15.84
N ARG A 188 2.88 -3.78 16.39
CA ARG A 188 3.11 -2.46 16.98
C ARG A 188 4.20 -2.46 18.05
N SER A 189 4.29 -3.53 18.84
CA SER A 189 5.32 -3.69 19.90
C SER A 189 6.74 -3.86 19.35
N GLU A 190 6.88 -4.20 18.06
CA GLU A 190 8.17 -4.39 17.38
C GLU A 190 8.56 -3.16 16.54
N TYR A 191 7.62 -2.23 16.32
CA TYR A 191 7.85 -1.00 15.57
C TYR A 191 8.72 -0.02 16.35
N GLN A 192 9.83 0.45 15.71
CA GLN A 192 10.83 1.37 16.31
C GLN A 192 10.97 2.63 15.46
#